data_4ad570fae97a3bed4eb128cb61362f14
#
_entry.id   4ad570fae97a3bed4eb128cb61362f14
#
_cell.length_a   1.000
_cell.length_b   1.000
_cell.length_c   1.000
_cell.angle_alpha   90.00
_cell.angle_beta   90.00
_cell.angle_gamma   90.00
#
_symmetry.space_group_name_H-M   'P 1'
#
loop_
_entity.id
_entity.type
_entity.pdbx_description
1 polymer ?
#
loop_
_entity_poly.entity_id
_entity_poly.type
_entity_poly.pdbx_seq_one_letter_code
_entity_poly.pdbx_strand_id
1 'polypeptide(L)'
;MLESYGAEIENVKPASIVDPNQYVNAARKGALQLKNDKTTASNGVFADQFENDNNWRAHYAATGPEIWEQMSHDIDYFVTGSGTGGTIAGCSRFFRTVSNKIRVVLADPQGSGMYNRVKYGVMYDSVEKEGTRRRHQVDTIIEGIGLNRVTHNFLQGEHCIDDAVRVTDEQAVRMARFLSSNDGLFVGSSSSINAVAAVKIAKTAKKGSKIVIIACDSGTRHLSKFWKHALDVNRNITLEEVLH
;
A
#
# COMPACT_ATOMS: atom_id res chain seq x y z
N MET A 1 -8.20 -17.85 -11.88
CA MET A 1 -6.84 -17.46 -12.27
C MET A 1 -5.76 -18.33 -11.59
N LEU A 2 -5.58 -18.36 -10.26
CA LEU A 2 -4.56 -19.24 -9.65
C LEU A 2 -4.78 -20.72 -9.94
N GLU A 3 -6.03 -21.20 -9.84
CA GLU A 3 -6.40 -22.57 -10.19
C GLU A 3 -6.11 -22.89 -11.66
N SER A 4 -6.31 -21.94 -12.57
CA SER A 4 -5.97 -22.12 -13.98
C SER A 4 -4.46 -22.25 -14.26
N TYR A 5 -3.63 -21.93 -13.27
CA TYR A 5 -2.19 -22.18 -13.28
C TYR A 5 -1.80 -23.46 -12.51
N GLY A 6 -2.79 -24.25 -12.08
CA GLY A 6 -2.56 -25.50 -11.38
C GLY A 6 -2.34 -25.38 -9.88
N ALA A 7 -2.64 -24.22 -9.28
CA ALA A 7 -2.56 -24.05 -7.84
C ALA A 7 -3.79 -24.65 -7.15
N GLU A 8 -3.57 -25.38 -6.06
CA GLU A 8 -4.62 -25.72 -5.10
C GLU A 8 -4.85 -24.55 -4.15
N ILE A 9 -6.12 -24.16 -3.95
CA ILE A 9 -6.47 -22.99 -3.16
C ILE A 9 -7.25 -23.39 -1.92
N GLU A 10 -6.72 -23.02 -0.76
CA GLU A 10 -7.43 -23.08 0.51
C GLU A 10 -8.00 -21.70 0.86
N ASN A 11 -9.33 -21.57 0.83
CA ASN A 11 -10.01 -20.34 1.20
C ASN A 11 -10.28 -20.31 2.71
N VAL A 12 -9.77 -19.31 3.40
CA VAL A 12 -10.01 -19.09 4.82
C VAL A 12 -10.85 -17.83 5.05
N LYS A 13 -11.66 -17.83 6.12
CA LYS A 13 -12.46 -16.66 6.49
C LYS A 13 -11.55 -15.53 6.97
N PRO A 14 -11.85 -14.26 6.65
CA PRO A 14 -11.15 -13.12 7.24
C PRO A 14 -11.23 -13.17 8.77
N ALA A 15 -10.09 -13.05 9.42
CA ALA A 15 -9.96 -13.09 10.87
C ALA A 15 -8.84 -12.15 11.34
N SER A 16 -8.80 -11.86 12.63
CA SER A 16 -7.70 -11.11 13.24
C SER A 16 -6.38 -11.86 13.11
N ILE A 17 -5.27 -11.14 13.00
CA ILE A 17 -3.91 -11.73 12.94
C ILE A 17 -3.57 -12.60 14.17
N VAL A 18 -4.26 -12.40 15.29
CA VAL A 18 -4.07 -13.23 16.50
C VAL A 18 -4.85 -14.55 16.44
N ASP A 19 -5.76 -14.72 15.46
CA ASP A 19 -6.48 -15.96 15.24
C ASP A 19 -5.56 -16.99 14.58
N PRO A 20 -5.42 -18.21 15.14
CA PRO A 20 -4.62 -19.28 14.52
C PRO A 20 -5.05 -19.66 13.09
N ASN A 21 -6.32 -19.43 12.76
CA ASN A 21 -6.89 -19.73 11.44
C ASN A 21 -6.86 -18.53 10.47
N GLN A 22 -6.31 -17.40 10.88
CA GLN A 22 -6.09 -16.28 9.97
C GLN A 22 -5.12 -16.70 8.85
N TYR A 23 -5.33 -16.23 7.62
CA TYR A 23 -4.65 -16.73 6.43
C TYR A 23 -3.11 -16.76 6.54
N VAL A 24 -2.48 -15.79 7.20
CA VAL A 24 -1.00 -15.78 7.41
C VAL A 24 -0.59 -16.93 8.33
N ASN A 25 -1.33 -17.16 9.42
CA ASN A 25 -1.05 -18.20 10.39
C ASN A 25 -1.34 -19.60 9.80
N ALA A 26 -2.44 -19.73 9.05
CA ALA A 26 -2.79 -20.96 8.33
C ALA A 26 -1.72 -21.33 7.30
N ALA A 27 -1.27 -20.35 6.48
CA ALA A 27 -0.22 -20.57 5.49
C ALA A 27 1.12 -20.99 6.13
N ARG A 28 1.52 -20.33 7.24
CA ARG A 28 2.73 -20.70 7.99
C ARG A 28 2.64 -22.11 8.53
N LYS A 29 1.49 -22.47 9.13
CA LYS A 29 1.23 -23.83 9.65
C LYS A 29 1.28 -24.88 8.53
N GLY A 30 0.62 -24.63 7.40
CA GLY A 30 0.63 -25.53 6.25
C GLY A 30 2.04 -25.77 5.70
N ALA A 31 2.83 -24.71 5.55
CA ALA A 31 4.22 -24.83 5.10
C ALA A 31 5.08 -25.66 6.07
N LEU A 32 4.90 -25.48 7.39
CA LEU A 32 5.60 -26.29 8.40
C LEU A 32 5.17 -27.76 8.39
N GLN A 33 3.88 -28.03 8.18
CA GLN A 33 3.38 -29.41 8.06
C GLN A 33 4.00 -30.10 6.87
N LEU A 34 4.00 -29.49 5.68
CA LEU A 34 4.62 -30.03 4.47
C LEU A 34 6.13 -30.24 4.64
N LYS A 35 6.82 -29.32 5.28
CA LYS A 35 8.26 -29.46 5.57
C LYS A 35 8.59 -30.64 6.48
N ASN A 36 7.70 -30.97 7.41
CA ASN A 36 7.89 -32.06 8.38
C ASN A 36 7.33 -33.40 7.90
N ASP A 37 6.55 -33.42 6.83
CA ASP A 37 6.00 -34.62 6.25
C ASP A 37 7.04 -35.38 5.43
N LYS A 38 7.58 -36.45 6.02
CA LYS A 38 8.58 -37.33 5.38
C LYS A 38 7.98 -38.23 4.31
N THR A 39 6.65 -38.28 4.17
CA THR A 39 5.97 -39.15 3.19
C THR A 39 5.83 -38.48 1.83
N THR A 40 5.95 -37.19 1.78
CA THR A 40 5.89 -36.39 0.53
C THR A 40 7.27 -35.85 0.17
N ALA A 41 7.58 -35.80 -1.14
CA ALA A 41 8.76 -35.12 -1.65
C ALA A 41 8.61 -33.57 -1.65
N SER A 42 7.52 -33.07 -1.07
CA SER A 42 7.14 -31.66 -1.11
C SER A 42 7.85 -30.86 0.00
N ASN A 43 8.49 -29.75 -0.38
CA ASN A 43 9.04 -28.79 0.55
C ASN A 43 8.07 -27.62 0.71
N GLY A 44 7.43 -27.52 1.89
CA GLY A 44 6.61 -26.37 2.22
C GLY A 44 7.44 -25.12 2.42
N VAL A 45 7.10 -24.02 1.72
CA VAL A 45 7.73 -22.72 1.88
C VAL A 45 6.69 -21.68 2.28
N PHE A 46 6.93 -20.98 3.38
CA PHE A 46 6.16 -19.82 3.78
C PHE A 46 6.90 -18.55 3.31
N ALA A 47 6.35 -17.87 2.31
CA ALA A 47 6.99 -16.70 1.70
C ALA A 47 7.05 -15.49 2.64
N ASP A 48 6.10 -15.38 3.58
CA ASP A 48 6.03 -14.37 4.64
C ASP A 48 6.21 -12.92 4.15
N GLN A 49 5.28 -12.48 3.31
CA GLN A 49 5.39 -11.17 2.66
C GLN A 49 5.52 -9.97 3.61
N PHE A 50 5.12 -10.10 4.87
CA PHE A 50 5.14 -9.00 5.84
C PHE A 50 6.47 -8.91 6.61
N GLU A 51 7.11 -10.08 6.86
CA GLU A 51 8.26 -10.16 7.77
C GLU A 51 9.55 -10.59 7.06
N ASN A 52 9.47 -11.07 5.80
CA ASN A 52 10.64 -11.50 5.04
C ASN A 52 11.37 -10.30 4.40
N ASP A 53 12.64 -10.15 4.72
CA ASP A 53 13.52 -9.10 4.20
C ASP A 53 13.60 -9.03 2.67
N ASN A 54 13.42 -10.15 1.97
CA ASN A 54 13.48 -10.18 0.52
C ASN A 54 12.46 -9.24 -0.13
N ASN A 55 11.37 -8.94 0.57
CA ASN A 55 10.36 -8.00 0.09
C ASN A 55 10.97 -6.59 -0.08
N TRP A 56 11.46 -5.97 0.98
CA TRP A 56 12.02 -4.63 0.89
C TRP A 56 13.34 -4.60 0.09
N ARG A 57 14.16 -5.65 0.17
CA ARG A 57 15.43 -5.76 -0.55
C ARG A 57 15.23 -5.78 -2.07
N ALA A 58 14.19 -6.43 -2.57
CA ALA A 58 13.86 -6.42 -3.99
C ALA A 58 13.60 -5.00 -4.50
N HIS A 59 12.85 -4.19 -3.74
CA HIS A 59 12.59 -2.79 -4.09
C HIS A 59 13.83 -1.91 -3.94
N TYR A 60 14.69 -2.19 -2.96
CA TYR A 60 15.96 -1.50 -2.81
C TYR A 60 16.90 -1.77 -3.99
N ALA A 61 16.97 -3.03 -4.45
CA ALA A 61 17.90 -3.45 -5.49
C ALA A 61 17.41 -3.18 -6.92
N ALA A 62 16.08 -3.06 -7.12
CA ALA A 62 15.49 -2.92 -8.45
C ALA A 62 14.59 -1.69 -8.58
N THR A 63 13.46 -1.63 -7.85
CA THR A 63 12.44 -0.58 -8.06
C THR A 63 12.98 0.83 -7.79
N GLY A 64 13.72 1.02 -6.71
CA GLY A 64 14.32 2.32 -6.39
C GLY A 64 15.31 2.80 -7.46
N PRO A 65 16.31 1.99 -7.85
CA PRO A 65 17.24 2.29 -8.96
C PRO A 65 16.50 2.56 -10.28
N GLU A 66 15.53 1.74 -10.65
CA GLU A 66 14.76 1.91 -11.89
C GLU A 66 14.03 3.27 -11.93
N ILE A 67 13.35 3.65 -10.85
CA ILE A 67 12.70 4.96 -10.75
C ILE A 67 13.73 6.08 -10.88
N TRP A 68 14.86 5.97 -10.21
CA TRP A 68 15.91 6.98 -10.24
C TRP A 68 16.45 7.22 -11.64
N GLU A 69 16.72 6.15 -12.39
CA GLU A 69 17.17 6.23 -13.78
C GLU A 69 16.09 6.77 -14.72
N GLN A 70 14.83 6.28 -14.62
CA GLN A 70 13.72 6.74 -15.44
C GLN A 70 13.42 8.23 -15.25
N MET A 71 13.66 8.75 -14.06
CA MET A 71 13.49 10.16 -13.73
C MET A 71 14.72 11.02 -14.06
N SER A 72 15.75 10.44 -14.72
CA SER A 72 17.00 11.13 -15.02
C SER A 72 17.63 11.78 -13.80
N HIS A 73 17.57 11.08 -12.66
CA HIS A 73 18.15 11.49 -11.38
C HIS A 73 17.53 12.78 -10.77
N ASP A 74 16.33 13.13 -11.18
CA ASP A 74 15.67 14.38 -10.79
C ASP A 74 14.27 14.10 -10.21
N ILE A 75 14.21 13.89 -8.89
CA ILE A 75 13.02 13.60 -8.11
C ILE A 75 13.00 14.51 -6.89
N ASP A 76 11.88 15.19 -6.65
CA ASP A 76 11.66 15.96 -5.42
C ASP A 76 10.87 15.17 -4.38
N TYR A 77 9.86 14.40 -4.82
CA TYR A 77 8.99 13.63 -3.93
C TYR A 77 8.75 12.22 -4.46
N PHE A 78 8.81 11.25 -3.55
CA PHE A 78 8.33 9.89 -3.77
C PHE A 78 7.15 9.63 -2.84
N VAL A 79 5.99 9.28 -3.40
CA VAL A 79 4.74 9.12 -2.66
C VAL A 79 4.17 7.73 -2.90
N THR A 80 3.97 6.96 -1.85
CA THR A 80 3.37 5.63 -1.96
C THR A 80 2.66 5.21 -0.67
N GLY A 81 1.63 4.39 -0.80
CA GLY A 81 0.99 3.72 0.32
C GLY A 81 1.84 2.58 0.90
N SER A 82 1.40 2.06 2.04
CA SER A 82 2.03 0.92 2.70
C SER A 82 1.02 -0.18 2.99
N GLY A 83 1.20 -1.32 2.32
CA GLY A 83 0.62 -2.61 2.71
C GLY A 83 1.64 -3.38 3.53
N THR A 84 2.47 -4.20 2.89
CA THR A 84 3.57 -4.89 3.59
C THR A 84 4.69 -3.97 4.07
N GLY A 85 4.80 -2.79 3.49
CA GLY A 85 5.86 -1.84 3.76
C GLY A 85 7.10 -2.00 2.87
N GLY A 86 7.18 -3.10 2.09
CA GLY A 86 8.38 -3.41 1.31
C GLY A 86 8.74 -2.33 0.29
N THR A 87 7.77 -1.86 -0.48
CA THR A 87 8.00 -0.85 -1.54
C THR A 87 8.51 0.47 -0.95
N ILE A 88 7.79 1.02 0.03
CA ILE A 88 8.20 2.29 0.64
C ILE A 88 9.56 2.16 1.34
N ALA A 89 9.79 1.06 2.05
CA ALA A 89 11.07 0.83 2.74
C ALA A 89 12.24 0.66 1.77
N GLY A 90 12.10 -0.20 0.77
CA GLY A 90 13.16 -0.47 -0.19
C GLY A 90 13.53 0.76 -1.01
N CYS A 91 12.53 1.41 -1.61
CA CYS A 91 12.74 2.62 -2.41
C CYS A 91 13.31 3.78 -1.58
N SER A 92 12.76 4.04 -0.38
CA SER A 92 13.24 5.14 0.46
C SER A 92 14.69 4.94 0.90
N ARG A 93 15.06 3.73 1.30
CA ARG A 93 16.45 3.40 1.64
C ARG A 93 17.40 3.62 0.46
N PHE A 94 16.99 3.19 -0.73
CA PHE A 94 17.78 3.44 -1.94
C PHE A 94 17.93 4.94 -2.20
N PHE A 95 16.83 5.71 -2.15
CA PHE A 95 16.89 7.14 -2.39
C PHE A 95 17.82 7.86 -1.41
N ARG A 96 17.89 7.42 -0.15
CA ARG A 96 18.86 8.00 0.82
C ARG A 96 20.31 7.74 0.44
N THR A 97 20.61 6.71 -0.36
CA THR A 97 21.98 6.47 -0.83
C THR A 97 22.42 7.40 -1.99
N VAL A 98 21.44 7.91 -2.74
CA VAL A 98 21.71 8.72 -3.95
C VAL A 98 21.40 10.21 -3.76
N SER A 99 20.42 10.56 -2.91
CA SER A 99 20.06 11.95 -2.65
C SER A 99 19.31 12.13 -1.32
N ASN A 100 19.81 13.06 -0.49
CA ASN A 100 19.10 13.49 0.73
C ASN A 100 18.00 14.52 0.47
N LYS A 101 17.82 14.97 -0.79
CA LYS A 101 16.82 15.98 -1.15
C LYS A 101 15.44 15.38 -1.43
N ILE A 102 15.39 14.10 -1.80
CA ILE A 102 14.13 13.41 -2.12
C ILE A 102 13.30 13.28 -0.86
N ARG A 103 12.10 13.85 -0.86
CA ARG A 103 11.15 13.68 0.24
C ARG A 103 10.29 12.45 0.00
N VAL A 104 10.33 11.52 0.95
CA VAL A 104 9.51 10.31 0.94
C VAL A 104 8.26 10.54 1.77
N VAL A 105 7.10 10.36 1.16
CA VAL A 105 5.81 10.61 1.81
C VAL A 105 4.93 9.37 1.77
N LEU A 106 4.45 8.95 2.93
CA LEU A 106 3.47 7.88 3.06
C LEU A 106 2.07 8.41 2.69
N ALA A 107 1.41 7.76 1.72
CA ALA A 107 0.00 7.94 1.44
C ALA A 107 -0.81 6.91 2.24
N ASP A 108 -1.64 7.37 3.18
CA ASP A 108 -2.33 6.46 4.11
C ASP A 108 -3.84 6.61 4.03
N PRO A 109 -4.62 5.51 3.86
CA PRO A 109 -6.06 5.58 3.84
C PRO A 109 -6.65 5.88 5.22
N GLN A 110 -7.86 6.38 5.24
CA GLN A 110 -8.63 6.52 6.50
C GLN A 110 -8.72 5.19 7.24
N GLY A 111 -8.80 5.24 8.57
CA GLY A 111 -8.87 4.05 9.43
C GLY A 111 -7.54 3.33 9.65
N SER A 112 -6.48 3.70 8.94
CA SER A 112 -5.13 3.19 9.16
C SER A 112 -4.38 3.99 10.22
N GLY A 113 -3.62 3.31 11.07
CA GLY A 113 -2.78 3.94 12.09
C GLY A 113 -1.41 4.40 11.58
N MET A 114 -1.05 4.13 10.32
CA MET A 114 0.29 4.39 9.80
C MET A 114 0.58 5.89 9.63
N TYR A 115 -0.41 6.69 9.26
CA TYR A 115 -0.28 8.15 9.24
C TYR A 115 0.16 8.70 10.61
N ASN A 116 -0.54 8.30 11.67
CA ASN A 116 -0.20 8.74 13.02
C ASN A 116 1.14 8.17 13.50
N ARG A 117 1.50 6.97 13.05
CA ARG A 117 2.83 6.39 13.32
C ARG A 117 3.93 7.27 12.75
N VAL A 118 3.83 7.69 11.50
CA VAL A 118 4.84 8.54 10.85
C VAL A 118 4.85 9.95 11.45
N LYS A 119 3.68 10.53 11.69
CA LYS A 119 3.58 11.93 12.18
C LYS A 119 3.89 12.09 13.66
N TYR A 120 3.52 11.12 14.48
CA TYR A 120 3.50 11.27 15.95
C TYR A 120 4.13 10.09 16.69
N GLY A 121 4.62 9.08 15.99
CA GLY A 121 5.25 7.89 16.58
C GLY A 121 4.27 6.88 17.20
N VAL A 122 2.96 7.04 17.03
CA VAL A 122 1.93 6.20 17.66
C VAL A 122 1.03 5.55 16.63
N MET A 123 0.76 4.23 16.80
CA MET A 123 -0.20 3.49 15.98
C MET A 123 -1.61 3.71 16.52
N TYR A 124 -2.26 4.76 16.08
CA TYR A 124 -3.60 5.14 16.50
C TYR A 124 -4.39 5.74 15.34
N ASP A 125 -5.68 5.44 15.25
CA ASP A 125 -6.62 6.18 14.41
C ASP A 125 -7.80 6.65 15.26
N SER A 126 -8.30 7.86 15.00
CA SER A 126 -9.40 8.48 15.76
C SER A 126 -10.74 7.74 15.66
N VAL A 127 -10.88 6.83 14.70
CA VAL A 127 -12.04 5.96 14.54
C VAL A 127 -11.98 4.74 15.47
N GLU A 128 -10.82 4.45 16.07
CA GLU A 128 -10.69 3.46 17.14
C GLU A 128 -11.36 3.97 18.42
N LYS A 129 -12.64 3.70 18.59
CA LYS A 129 -13.31 3.90 19.88
C LYS A 129 -12.74 2.90 20.89
N GLU A 130 -12.27 3.43 22.01
CA GLU A 130 -11.88 2.64 23.18
C GLU A 130 -13.00 1.64 23.53
N GLY A 131 -12.69 0.36 23.64
CA GLY A 131 -13.65 -0.70 23.96
C GLY A 131 -14.28 -1.43 22.76
N THR A 132 -14.12 -1.00 21.52
CA THR A 132 -14.53 -1.78 20.36
C THR A 132 -13.35 -2.62 19.85
N ARG A 133 -13.44 -3.94 19.94
CA ARG A 133 -12.40 -4.92 19.60
C ARG A 133 -12.09 -5.04 18.09
N ARG A 134 -12.22 -3.99 17.31
CA ARG A 134 -11.86 -3.99 15.88
C ARG A 134 -10.47 -3.43 15.59
N ARG A 135 -9.56 -3.51 16.55
CA ARG A 135 -8.18 -3.00 16.48
C ARG A 135 -7.32 -3.52 15.33
N HIS A 136 -7.82 -4.47 14.53
CA HIS A 136 -7.05 -5.11 13.46
C HIS A 136 -7.70 -5.00 12.07
N GLN A 137 -8.82 -4.30 11.96
CA GLN A 137 -9.45 -4.02 10.68
C GLN A 137 -9.41 -2.53 10.41
N VAL A 138 -8.82 -2.17 9.29
CA VAL A 138 -8.89 -0.82 8.74
C VAL A 138 -10.28 -0.65 8.15
N ASP A 139 -11.05 0.33 8.64
CA ASP A 139 -12.40 0.61 8.13
C ASP A 139 -12.31 1.50 6.89
N THR A 140 -12.05 0.86 5.75
CA THR A 140 -11.90 1.49 4.44
C THR A 140 -12.33 0.55 3.32
N ILE A 141 -12.75 1.11 2.20
CA ILE A 141 -12.98 0.35 0.96
C ILE A 141 -11.69 0.13 0.15
N ILE A 142 -10.59 0.75 0.57
CA ILE A 142 -9.29 0.61 -0.06
C ILE A 142 -8.71 -0.78 0.23
N GLU A 143 -8.15 -1.39 -0.78
CA GLU A 143 -7.57 -2.73 -0.68
C GLU A 143 -6.04 -2.69 -0.84
N GLY A 144 -5.36 -3.55 -0.11
CA GLY A 144 -3.91 -3.77 -0.24
C GLY A 144 -3.01 -2.82 0.54
N ILE A 145 -3.52 -1.69 1.03
CA ILE A 145 -2.77 -0.74 1.86
C ILE A 145 -3.56 -0.32 3.10
N GLY A 146 -2.86 0.32 4.05
CA GLY A 146 -3.44 0.70 5.33
C GLY A 146 -3.36 -0.43 6.35
N LEU A 147 -2.72 -0.18 7.47
CA LEU A 147 -2.48 -1.16 8.52
C LEU A 147 -2.73 -0.57 9.90
N ASN A 148 -3.11 -1.44 10.84
CA ASN A 148 -3.14 -1.15 12.28
C ASN A 148 -2.07 -1.95 13.05
N ARG A 149 -1.03 -2.38 12.36
CA ARG A 149 0.20 -2.94 12.93
C ARG A 149 1.41 -2.50 12.14
N VAL A 150 2.55 -2.41 12.78
CA VAL A 150 3.83 -2.18 12.11
C VAL A 150 4.40 -3.52 11.65
N THR A 151 4.77 -3.63 10.38
CA THR A 151 5.41 -4.82 9.80
C THR A 151 6.93 -4.69 9.90
N HIS A 152 7.64 -5.83 9.89
CA HIS A 152 9.09 -5.83 9.83
C HIS A 152 9.61 -5.06 8.60
N ASN A 153 9.01 -5.31 7.43
CA ASN A 153 9.42 -4.63 6.20
C ASN A 153 9.28 -3.10 6.29
N PHE A 154 8.20 -2.58 6.90
CA PHE A 154 8.02 -1.15 7.09
C PHE A 154 9.10 -0.56 8.01
N LEU A 155 9.41 -1.24 9.12
CA LEU A 155 10.45 -0.82 10.07
C LEU A 155 11.82 -0.63 9.41
N GLN A 156 12.11 -1.43 8.36
CA GLN A 156 13.39 -1.32 7.67
C GLN A 156 13.60 0.03 6.98
N GLY A 157 12.52 0.74 6.62
CA GLY A 157 12.59 2.04 5.94
C GLY A 157 11.91 3.18 6.69
N GLU A 158 11.31 2.95 7.86
CA GLU A 158 10.54 3.96 8.60
C GLU A 158 11.33 5.25 8.83
N HIS A 159 12.60 5.15 9.19
CA HIS A 159 13.50 6.27 9.42
C HIS A 159 13.84 7.09 8.15
N CYS A 160 13.48 6.57 6.98
CA CYS A 160 13.66 7.24 5.68
C CYS A 160 12.39 7.97 5.21
N ILE A 161 11.28 7.86 5.94
CA ILE A 161 10.00 8.50 5.59
C ILE A 161 9.94 9.88 6.24
N ASP A 162 9.76 10.93 5.44
CA ASP A 162 9.80 12.31 5.91
C ASP A 162 8.44 12.82 6.38
N ASP A 163 7.35 12.32 5.77
CA ASP A 163 6.02 12.83 6.03
C ASP A 163 4.94 11.79 5.70
N ALA A 164 3.69 12.07 6.07
CA ALA A 164 2.53 11.27 5.70
C ALA A 164 1.34 12.16 5.34
N VAL A 165 0.51 11.65 4.41
CA VAL A 165 -0.73 12.29 3.97
C VAL A 165 -1.88 11.32 4.16
N ARG A 166 -2.91 11.74 4.90
CA ARG A 166 -4.17 10.98 5.03
C ARG A 166 -5.09 11.26 3.86
N VAL A 167 -5.69 10.18 3.34
CA VAL A 167 -6.62 10.24 2.21
C VAL A 167 -7.91 9.51 2.61
N THR A 168 -9.07 10.12 2.34
CA THR A 168 -10.37 9.50 2.60
C THR A 168 -10.77 8.56 1.45
N ASP A 169 -11.66 7.63 1.73
CA ASP A 169 -12.24 6.73 0.73
C ASP A 169 -12.92 7.52 -0.39
N GLU A 170 -13.64 8.57 -0.03
CA GLU A 170 -14.33 9.43 -0.98
C GLU A 170 -13.34 10.13 -1.94
N GLN A 171 -12.24 10.68 -1.42
CA GLN A 171 -11.20 11.28 -2.25
C GLN A 171 -10.57 10.26 -3.20
N ALA A 172 -10.34 9.03 -2.75
CA ALA A 172 -9.78 7.98 -3.59
C ALA A 172 -10.75 7.56 -4.71
N VAL A 173 -12.03 7.42 -4.40
CA VAL A 173 -13.09 7.08 -5.36
C VAL A 173 -13.23 8.18 -6.43
N ARG A 174 -13.26 9.44 -6.01
CA ARG A 174 -13.30 10.60 -6.91
C ARG A 174 -12.05 10.68 -7.78
N MET A 175 -10.87 10.45 -7.22
CA MET A 175 -9.60 10.43 -7.97
C MET A 175 -9.57 9.32 -9.03
N ALA A 176 -10.04 8.11 -8.71
CA ALA A 176 -10.13 7.03 -9.68
C ALA A 176 -11.01 7.44 -10.88
N ARG A 177 -12.14 8.10 -10.59
CA ARG A 177 -13.02 8.60 -11.64
C ARG A 177 -12.38 9.69 -12.47
N PHE A 178 -11.73 10.65 -11.83
CA PHE A 178 -10.98 11.73 -12.47
C PHE A 178 -9.92 11.17 -13.42
N LEU A 179 -9.03 10.31 -12.94
CA LEU A 179 -7.95 9.71 -13.74
C LEU A 179 -8.48 8.92 -14.94
N SER A 180 -9.55 8.16 -14.73
CA SER A 180 -10.16 7.40 -15.83
C SER A 180 -10.80 8.30 -16.89
N SER A 181 -11.46 9.40 -16.48
CA SER A 181 -12.19 10.27 -17.41
C SER A 181 -11.28 11.27 -18.13
N ASN A 182 -10.24 11.77 -17.48
CA ASN A 182 -9.39 12.83 -18.02
C ASN A 182 -8.06 12.30 -18.59
N ASP A 183 -7.47 11.29 -17.95
CA ASP A 183 -6.14 10.80 -18.30
C ASP A 183 -6.17 9.40 -18.95
N GLY A 184 -7.34 8.75 -19.02
CA GLY A 184 -7.48 7.39 -19.52
C GLY A 184 -6.85 6.32 -18.64
N LEU A 185 -6.55 6.65 -17.37
CA LEU A 185 -5.89 5.76 -16.43
C LEU A 185 -6.91 5.00 -15.56
N PHE A 186 -7.11 3.71 -15.89
CA PHE A 186 -8.00 2.82 -15.15
C PHE A 186 -7.22 2.08 -14.06
N VAL A 187 -7.13 2.70 -12.88
CA VAL A 187 -6.27 2.23 -11.76
C VAL A 187 -7.07 1.67 -10.58
N GLY A 188 -6.38 0.90 -9.74
CA GLY A 188 -6.95 0.36 -8.51
C GLY A 188 -6.98 1.38 -7.36
N SER A 189 -7.55 0.95 -6.23
CA SER A 189 -7.83 1.82 -5.08
C SER A 189 -6.57 2.41 -4.45
N SER A 190 -5.52 1.62 -4.28
CA SER A 190 -4.24 2.09 -3.70
C SER A 190 -3.51 3.09 -4.59
N SER A 191 -3.58 2.91 -5.92
CA SER A 191 -3.03 3.89 -6.89
C SER A 191 -3.75 5.23 -6.79
N SER A 192 -5.07 5.19 -6.58
CA SER A 192 -5.90 6.40 -6.39
C SER A 192 -5.52 7.15 -5.10
N ILE A 193 -5.26 6.42 -4.00
CA ILE A 193 -4.72 7.00 -2.75
C ILE A 193 -3.39 7.72 -3.00
N ASN A 194 -2.47 7.07 -3.72
CA ASN A 194 -1.18 7.66 -4.05
C ASN A 194 -1.34 8.95 -4.88
N ALA A 195 -2.24 8.95 -5.86
CA ALA A 195 -2.51 10.12 -6.69
C ALA A 195 -3.13 11.28 -5.90
N VAL A 196 -4.10 11.02 -5.00
CA VAL A 196 -4.65 12.08 -4.11
C VAL A 196 -3.56 12.68 -3.23
N ALA A 197 -2.72 11.83 -2.63
CA ALA A 197 -1.62 12.31 -1.79
C ALA A 197 -0.62 13.16 -2.58
N ALA A 198 -0.29 12.75 -3.81
CA ALA A 198 0.58 13.53 -4.71
C ALA A 198 -0.03 14.90 -5.04
N VAL A 199 -1.33 14.99 -5.34
CA VAL A 199 -2.01 16.26 -5.60
C VAL A 199 -2.01 17.15 -4.35
N LYS A 200 -2.25 16.59 -3.15
CA LYS A 200 -2.16 17.36 -1.90
C LYS A 200 -0.76 17.94 -1.69
N ILE A 201 0.28 17.17 -1.98
CA ILE A 201 1.68 17.62 -1.92
C ILE A 201 1.94 18.69 -2.97
N ALA A 202 1.48 18.49 -4.21
CA ALA A 202 1.70 19.44 -5.31
C ALA A 202 1.15 20.84 -5.03
N LYS A 203 0.07 20.96 -4.25
CA LYS A 203 -0.49 22.27 -3.83
C LYS A 203 0.47 23.11 -2.98
N THR A 204 1.40 22.48 -2.29
CA THR A 204 2.37 23.16 -1.39
C THR A 204 3.81 23.05 -1.87
N ALA A 205 4.08 22.18 -2.82
CA ALA A 205 5.40 21.99 -3.40
C ALA A 205 5.80 23.19 -4.27
N LYS A 206 7.11 23.35 -4.46
CA LYS A 206 7.64 24.37 -5.37
C LYS A 206 7.15 24.09 -6.80
N LYS A 207 6.80 25.14 -7.55
CA LYS A 207 6.43 25.01 -8.96
C LYS A 207 7.52 24.29 -9.75
N GLY A 208 7.15 23.26 -10.50
CA GLY A 208 8.06 22.44 -11.29
C GLY A 208 8.62 21.23 -10.52
N SER A 209 8.24 21.03 -9.24
CA SER A 209 8.63 19.83 -8.50
C SER A 209 8.17 18.55 -9.20
N LYS A 210 9.03 17.55 -9.20
CA LYS A 210 8.76 16.21 -9.73
C LYS A 210 8.31 15.28 -8.63
N ILE A 211 7.09 14.78 -8.74
CA ILE A 211 6.44 13.90 -7.76
C ILE A 211 6.21 12.54 -8.42
N VAL A 212 6.83 11.52 -7.89
CA VAL A 212 6.68 10.14 -8.36
C VAL A 212 5.72 9.40 -7.44
N ILE A 213 4.76 8.67 -8.02
CA ILE A 213 3.86 7.76 -7.34
C ILE A 213 3.98 6.34 -7.88
N ILE A 214 3.55 5.37 -7.10
CA ILE A 214 3.41 3.99 -7.56
C ILE A 214 1.98 3.78 -8.08
N ALA A 215 1.83 3.38 -9.35
CA ALA A 215 0.60 2.81 -9.90
C ALA A 215 0.61 1.30 -9.59
N CYS A 216 -0.08 0.90 -8.52
CA CYS A 216 0.06 -0.43 -7.92
C CYS A 216 -0.56 -1.53 -8.77
N ASP A 217 -1.81 -1.31 -9.22
CA ASP A 217 -2.56 -2.27 -10.03
C ASP A 217 -3.66 -1.62 -10.88
N SER A 218 -4.27 -2.43 -11.74
CA SER A 218 -5.38 -2.03 -12.59
C SER A 218 -6.71 -2.03 -11.84
N GLY A 219 -7.61 -1.13 -12.20
CA GLY A 219 -8.99 -1.08 -11.74
C GLY A 219 -9.78 -2.37 -12.02
N THR A 220 -9.33 -3.22 -12.94
CA THR A 220 -9.98 -4.51 -13.26
C THR A 220 -10.08 -5.44 -12.06
N ARG A 221 -9.19 -5.34 -11.08
CA ARG A 221 -9.21 -6.13 -9.85
C ARG A 221 -10.20 -5.60 -8.81
N HIS A 222 -10.73 -4.40 -9.00
CA HIS A 222 -11.54 -3.65 -8.03
C HIS A 222 -12.98 -3.40 -8.48
N LEU A 223 -13.45 -4.10 -9.52
CA LEU A 223 -14.76 -3.89 -10.14
C LEU A 223 -15.94 -4.19 -9.20
N SER A 224 -15.78 -5.17 -8.32
CA SER A 224 -16.86 -5.65 -7.47
C SER A 224 -17.14 -4.76 -6.24
N LYS A 225 -16.21 -3.90 -5.85
CA LYS A 225 -16.32 -3.07 -4.64
C LYS A 225 -15.97 -1.61 -4.96
N PHE A 226 -14.69 -1.27 -5.07
CA PHE A 226 -14.22 0.11 -5.21
C PHE A 226 -14.78 0.82 -6.45
N TRP A 227 -14.71 0.18 -7.61
CA TRP A 227 -15.19 0.79 -8.86
C TRP A 227 -16.71 0.92 -8.95
N LYS A 228 -17.50 0.18 -8.17
CA LYS A 228 -18.94 0.45 -8.05
C LYS A 228 -19.18 1.86 -7.56
N HIS A 229 -18.47 2.28 -6.50
CA HIS A 229 -18.57 3.64 -5.97
C HIS A 229 -18.01 4.68 -6.96
N ALA A 230 -16.91 4.37 -7.65
CA ALA A 230 -16.32 5.30 -8.61
C ALA A 230 -17.21 5.55 -9.85
N LEU A 231 -18.03 4.58 -10.25
CA LEU A 231 -18.97 4.73 -11.36
C LEU A 231 -20.14 5.68 -11.01
N ASP A 232 -20.48 5.83 -9.75
CA ASP A 232 -21.54 6.76 -9.29
C ASP A 232 -21.05 8.22 -9.28
N VAL A 233 -19.75 8.45 -9.36
CA VAL A 233 -19.16 9.80 -9.43
C VAL A 233 -19.34 10.39 -10.82
N ASN A 234 -19.64 11.70 -10.87
CA ASN A 234 -19.77 12.44 -12.13
C ASN A 234 -18.51 12.28 -13.01
N ARG A 235 -18.73 12.04 -14.30
CA ARG A 235 -17.63 11.93 -15.30
C ARG A 235 -16.83 13.22 -15.46
N ASN A 236 -17.47 14.35 -15.27
CA ASN A 236 -16.87 15.68 -15.44
C ASN A 236 -16.32 16.24 -14.13
N ILE A 237 -16.03 15.36 -13.15
CA ILE A 237 -15.45 15.76 -11.86
C ILE A 237 -14.14 16.53 -12.09
N THR A 238 -13.97 17.63 -11.38
CA THR A 238 -12.75 18.44 -11.40
C THR A 238 -11.76 17.98 -10.32
N LEU A 239 -10.49 18.34 -10.49
CA LEU A 239 -9.46 18.04 -9.50
C LEU A 239 -9.71 18.71 -8.13
N GLU A 240 -10.38 19.87 -8.13
CA GLU A 240 -10.77 20.54 -6.89
C GLU A 240 -11.82 19.74 -6.13
N GLU A 241 -12.84 19.23 -6.83
CA GLU A 241 -13.89 18.40 -6.24
C GLU A 241 -13.34 17.07 -5.68
N VAL A 242 -12.26 16.54 -6.25
CA VAL A 242 -11.58 15.34 -5.71
C VAL A 242 -11.07 15.58 -4.30
N LEU A 243 -10.64 16.79 -3.96
CA LEU A 243 -9.97 17.08 -2.69
C LEU A 243 -10.91 17.56 -1.58
N HIS A 244 -12.13 17.90 -1.93
CA HIS A 244 -13.21 18.27 -1.00
C HIS A 244 -14.04 17.07 -0.58
#